data_f49a7615dc2691917ea3c026cad926d8
#
_entry.id   f49a7615dc2691917ea3c026cad926d8
#
_cell.length_a   1.000
_cell.length_b   1.000
_cell.length_c   1.000
_cell.angle_alpha   90.00
_cell.angle_beta   90.00
_cell.angle_gamma   90.00
#
_symmetry.space_group_name_H-M   'P 1'
#
loop_
_entity.id
_entity.type
_entity.pdbx_description
1 polymer ?
#
loop_
_entity_poly.entity_id
_entity_poly.type
_entity_poly.pdbx_seq_one_letter_code
_entity_poly.pdbx_strand_id
1 'polypeptide(L)'
;HPDAQVGVVFDAPGKTFRDDLYADYKANRPPMPDELRDQVGPLLDAVKSMGLPLLQVEGVEADEVIGTLCREAAASGLDVIVSTGDKDLAQLVNDNVTLVNTMDDSTLDRDGVKAKFDVFPEQIIDYLALVGDSSDNIPGVPKVGAKTAAKWLNQYDSADSIIEHADDIKGKVGESLRDNIEQLELSRQLA
;
A
#
# COMPACT_ATOMS: atom_id res chain seq x y z
N HIS A 1 8.71 20.26 13.32
CA HIS A 1 7.74 21.32 13.02
C HIS A 1 6.88 21.57 14.24
N PRO A 2 7.09 22.70 14.97
CA PRO A 2 6.39 22.95 16.25
C PRO A 2 4.88 23.14 16.10
N ASP A 3 4.41 23.50 14.92
CA ASP A 3 2.99 23.73 14.63
C ASP A 3 2.33 22.57 13.85
N ALA A 4 3.00 21.43 13.72
CA ALA A 4 2.46 20.28 13.03
C ALA A 4 1.33 19.63 13.85
N GLN A 5 0.22 19.33 13.20
CA GLN A 5 -0.79 18.43 13.76
C GLN A 5 -0.31 17.00 13.56
N VAL A 6 -0.30 16.23 14.63
CA VAL A 6 0.15 14.84 14.63
C VAL A 6 -1.03 13.94 14.94
N GLY A 7 -1.27 12.93 14.13
CA GLY A 7 -2.22 11.85 14.40
C GLY A 7 -1.49 10.52 14.39
N VAL A 8 -1.91 9.60 15.24
CA VAL A 8 -1.39 8.24 15.30
C VAL A 8 -2.51 7.30 14.89
N VAL A 9 -2.24 6.44 13.91
CA VAL A 9 -3.23 5.52 13.36
C VAL A 9 -2.78 4.09 13.65
N PHE A 10 -3.71 3.28 14.16
CA PHE A 10 -3.52 1.86 14.40
C PHE A 10 -4.65 1.04 13.79
N ASP A 11 -4.36 -0.18 13.41
CA ASP A 11 -5.39 -1.13 13.02
C ASP A 11 -6.39 -1.34 14.17
N ALA A 12 -7.67 -1.36 13.82
CA ALA A 12 -8.70 -1.81 14.73
C ALA A 12 -8.73 -3.35 14.79
N PRO A 13 -9.08 -3.94 15.92
CA PRO A 13 -9.28 -5.39 16.00
C PRO A 13 -10.44 -5.83 15.11
N GLY A 14 -10.29 -6.97 14.42
CA GLY A 14 -11.37 -7.56 13.65
C GLY A 14 -11.02 -7.80 12.19
N LYS A 15 -12.02 -8.19 11.42
CA LYS A 15 -11.91 -8.39 9.98
C LYS A 15 -12.09 -7.08 9.23
N THR A 16 -11.46 -7.01 8.09
CA THR A 16 -11.62 -5.92 7.14
C THR A 16 -12.40 -6.39 5.89
N PHE A 17 -12.77 -5.47 5.02
CA PHE A 17 -13.45 -5.82 3.77
C PHE A 17 -12.58 -6.74 2.88
N ARG A 18 -11.24 -6.70 3.03
CA ARG A 18 -10.33 -7.57 2.27
C ARG A 18 -10.47 -9.04 2.66
N ASP A 19 -10.75 -9.34 3.94
CA ASP A 19 -11.02 -10.71 4.39
C ASP A 19 -12.30 -11.29 3.75
N ASP A 20 -13.28 -10.44 3.48
CA ASP A 20 -14.52 -10.85 2.81
C ASP A 20 -14.32 -10.99 1.29
N LEU A 21 -13.42 -10.19 0.71
CA LEU A 21 -13.10 -10.21 -0.71
C LEU A 21 -12.23 -11.41 -1.09
N TYR A 22 -11.26 -11.76 -0.23
CA TYR A 22 -10.30 -12.82 -0.47
C TYR A 22 -9.95 -13.55 0.84
N ALA A 23 -10.45 -14.78 0.98
CA ALA A 23 -10.31 -15.57 2.20
C ALA A 23 -8.85 -15.88 2.61
N ASP A 24 -7.94 -15.89 1.63
CA ASP A 24 -6.52 -16.15 1.85
C ASP A 24 -5.71 -14.85 2.11
N TYR A 25 -6.36 -13.69 2.14
CA TYR A 25 -5.69 -12.42 2.46
C TYR A 25 -5.01 -12.49 3.81
N LYS A 26 -3.71 -12.21 3.87
CA LYS A 26 -2.86 -12.31 5.07
C LYS A 26 -2.87 -13.67 5.80
N ALA A 27 -3.42 -14.74 5.19
CA ALA A 27 -3.53 -16.06 5.81
C ALA A 27 -2.18 -16.72 6.11
N ASN A 28 -1.12 -16.28 5.44
CA ASN A 28 0.26 -16.73 5.66
C ASN A 28 0.96 -16.03 6.83
N ARG A 29 0.34 -14.98 7.43
CA ARG A 29 0.92 -14.26 8.58
C ARG A 29 0.79 -15.11 9.84
N PRO A 30 1.87 -15.30 10.62
CA PRO A 30 1.77 -15.94 11.91
C PRO A 30 0.95 -15.06 12.88
N PRO A 31 0.26 -15.67 13.86
CA PRO A 31 -0.42 -14.88 14.89
C PRO A 31 0.58 -14.04 15.67
N MET A 32 0.13 -12.88 16.13
CA MET A 32 0.95 -12.01 16.98
C MET A 32 1.38 -12.75 18.25
N PRO A 33 2.69 -12.78 18.58
CA PRO A 33 3.17 -13.37 19.83
C PRO A 33 2.47 -12.77 21.05
N ASP A 34 2.22 -13.57 22.09
CA ASP A 34 1.48 -13.12 23.28
C ASP A 34 2.21 -11.97 23.98
N GLU A 35 3.54 -12.02 24.06
CA GLU A 35 4.36 -10.96 24.67
C GLU A 35 4.22 -9.61 23.92
N LEU A 36 4.00 -9.65 22.62
CA LEU A 36 3.76 -8.42 21.83
C LEU A 36 2.32 -7.96 22.00
N ARG A 37 1.36 -8.89 22.01
CA ARG A 37 -0.06 -8.57 22.23
C ARG A 37 -0.28 -7.86 23.56
N ASP A 38 0.39 -8.31 24.63
CA ASP A 38 0.31 -7.72 25.95
C ASP A 38 0.84 -6.27 26.00
N GLN A 39 1.69 -5.88 25.04
CA GLN A 39 2.26 -4.53 24.95
C GLN A 39 1.37 -3.56 24.18
N VAL A 40 0.42 -4.04 23.38
CA VAL A 40 -0.44 -3.17 22.55
C VAL A 40 -1.26 -2.22 23.42
N GLY A 41 -1.92 -2.71 24.47
CA GLY A 41 -2.69 -1.87 25.38
C GLY A 41 -1.88 -0.74 26.02
N PRO A 42 -0.78 -1.07 26.71
CA PRO A 42 0.14 -0.06 27.26
C PRO A 42 0.68 0.94 26.23
N LEU A 43 0.96 0.50 25.00
CA LEU A 43 1.40 1.38 23.91
C LEU A 43 0.33 2.41 23.54
N LEU A 44 -0.91 1.96 23.34
CA LEU A 44 -2.04 2.85 23.01
C LEU A 44 -2.31 3.85 24.16
N ASP A 45 -2.19 3.40 25.40
CA ASP A 45 -2.35 4.26 26.57
C ASP A 45 -1.22 5.30 26.67
N ALA A 46 -0.01 4.93 26.31
CA ALA A 46 1.11 5.88 26.23
C ALA A 46 0.85 6.96 25.19
N VAL A 47 0.41 6.59 23.98
CA VAL A 47 0.06 7.55 22.91
C VAL A 47 -1.02 8.53 23.39
N LYS A 48 -2.09 8.04 24.00
CA LYS A 48 -3.15 8.89 24.58
C LYS A 48 -2.63 9.80 25.68
N SER A 49 -1.74 9.30 26.54
CA SER A 49 -1.15 10.07 27.64
C SER A 49 -0.23 11.18 27.14
N MET A 50 0.34 11.04 25.93
CA MET A 50 1.09 12.11 25.27
C MET A 50 0.18 13.20 24.68
N GLY A 51 -1.15 13.03 24.74
CA GLY A 51 -2.12 13.97 24.18
C GLY A 51 -2.25 13.90 22.67
N LEU A 52 -1.74 12.84 22.03
CA LEU A 52 -1.84 12.64 20.59
C LEU A 52 -3.19 12.01 20.21
N PRO A 53 -3.88 12.52 19.17
CA PRO A 53 -5.02 11.86 18.58
C PRO A 53 -4.65 10.44 18.15
N LEU A 54 -5.39 9.46 18.66
CA LEU A 54 -5.27 8.05 18.31
C LEU A 54 -6.51 7.65 17.51
N LEU A 55 -6.29 7.15 16.30
CA LEU A 55 -7.34 6.76 15.37
C LEU A 55 -7.31 5.24 15.16
N GLN A 56 -8.47 4.61 15.34
CA GLN A 56 -8.73 3.22 15.03
C GLN A 56 -10.14 3.15 14.45
N VAL A 57 -10.28 2.60 13.24
CA VAL A 57 -11.58 2.51 12.54
C VAL A 57 -11.88 1.04 12.24
N GLU A 58 -12.99 0.54 12.73
CA GLU A 58 -13.40 -0.85 12.51
C GLU A 58 -13.72 -1.13 11.05
N GLY A 59 -13.39 -2.32 10.57
CA GLY A 59 -13.71 -2.81 9.23
C GLY A 59 -12.78 -2.35 8.12
N VAL A 60 -11.79 -1.50 8.44
CA VAL A 60 -10.74 -1.04 7.53
C VAL A 60 -9.37 -1.14 8.21
N GLU A 61 -8.31 -1.18 7.43
CA GLU A 61 -6.94 -1.17 7.94
C GLU A 61 -6.47 0.28 8.20
N ALA A 62 -5.39 0.43 8.96
CA ALA A 62 -4.77 1.73 9.23
C ALA A 62 -4.44 2.48 7.94
N ASP A 63 -4.07 1.76 6.89
CA ASP A 63 -3.66 2.33 5.60
C ASP A 63 -4.80 3.09 4.89
N GLU A 64 -6.05 2.60 4.95
CA GLU A 64 -7.21 3.33 4.43
C GLU A 64 -7.48 4.61 5.20
N VAL A 65 -7.30 4.55 6.53
CA VAL A 65 -7.46 5.75 7.38
C VAL A 65 -6.38 6.77 7.04
N ILE A 66 -5.13 6.36 6.95
CA ILE A 66 -4.01 7.20 6.55
C ILE A 66 -4.24 7.79 5.15
N GLY A 67 -4.62 6.96 4.18
CA GLY A 67 -4.91 7.39 2.81
C GLY A 67 -6.03 8.44 2.75
N THR A 68 -7.08 8.26 3.55
CA THR A 68 -8.19 9.21 3.64
C THR A 68 -7.71 10.54 4.21
N LEU A 69 -6.97 10.52 5.32
CA LEU A 69 -6.42 11.72 5.94
C LEU A 69 -5.44 12.47 5.02
N CYS A 70 -4.57 11.75 4.33
CA CYS A 70 -3.64 12.33 3.36
C CYS A 70 -4.38 13.04 2.23
N ARG A 71 -5.42 12.41 1.68
CA ARG A 71 -6.24 13.00 0.61
C ARG A 71 -6.96 14.28 1.07
N GLU A 72 -7.57 14.26 2.25
CA GLU A 72 -8.28 15.42 2.79
C GLU A 72 -7.34 16.59 3.13
N ALA A 73 -6.19 16.29 3.73
CA ALA A 73 -5.18 17.29 4.05
C ALA A 73 -4.57 17.91 2.78
N ALA A 74 -4.19 17.10 1.79
CA ALA A 74 -3.66 17.56 0.52
C ALA A 74 -4.71 18.42 -0.25
N ALA A 75 -5.98 17.99 -0.25
CA ALA A 75 -7.06 18.78 -0.85
C ALA A 75 -7.26 20.13 -0.16
N SER A 76 -6.87 20.26 1.10
CA SER A 76 -6.86 21.50 1.88
C SER A 76 -5.57 22.32 1.71
N GLY A 77 -4.64 21.86 0.87
CA GLY A 77 -3.36 22.51 0.62
C GLY A 77 -2.34 22.35 1.75
N LEU A 78 -2.51 21.36 2.61
CA LEU A 78 -1.58 21.07 3.69
C LEU A 78 -0.48 20.08 3.22
N ASP A 79 0.74 20.32 3.66
CA ASP A 79 1.83 19.37 3.50
C ASP A 79 1.69 18.26 4.56
N VAL A 80 1.83 17.02 4.12
CA VAL A 80 1.65 15.82 4.93
C VAL A 80 2.93 15.00 4.94
N ILE A 81 3.36 14.62 6.13
CA ILE A 81 4.44 13.64 6.32
C ILE A 81 3.83 12.38 6.93
N VAL A 82 3.93 11.27 6.23
CA VAL A 82 3.54 9.95 6.74
C VAL A 82 4.79 9.22 7.22
N SER A 83 4.88 8.96 8.52
CA SER A 83 5.97 8.15 9.09
C SER A 83 5.60 6.68 9.00
N THR A 84 6.22 5.96 8.08
CA THR A 84 5.93 4.55 7.80
C THR A 84 7.11 3.82 7.22
N GLY A 85 7.21 2.51 7.48
CA GLY A 85 8.10 1.58 6.78
C GLY A 85 7.39 0.82 5.65
N ASP A 86 6.08 1.02 5.51
CA ASP A 86 5.29 0.31 4.51
C ASP A 86 5.49 0.90 3.11
N LYS A 87 5.91 0.02 2.19
CA LYS A 87 6.16 0.38 0.78
C LYS A 87 4.86 0.66 0.01
N ASP A 88 3.75 0.07 0.46
CA ASP A 88 2.49 0.12 -0.27
C ASP A 88 1.85 1.51 -0.14
N LEU A 89 2.14 2.22 0.96
CA LEU A 89 1.77 3.62 1.12
C LEU A 89 2.48 4.59 0.14
N ALA A 90 3.44 4.11 -0.67
CA ALA A 90 4.04 4.92 -1.74
C ALA A 90 3.01 5.41 -2.77
N GLN A 91 1.84 4.75 -2.87
CA GLN A 91 0.70 5.20 -3.66
C GLN A 91 0.14 6.56 -3.23
N LEU A 92 0.34 6.95 -1.98
CA LEU A 92 -0.18 8.21 -1.42
C LEU A 92 0.68 9.43 -1.76
N VAL A 93 1.91 9.20 -2.19
CA VAL A 93 2.88 10.27 -2.47
C VAL A 93 2.39 11.16 -3.61
N ASN A 94 2.43 12.46 -3.38
CA ASN A 94 2.12 13.50 -4.35
C ASN A 94 2.85 14.80 -3.97
N ASP A 95 2.50 15.93 -4.58
CA ASP A 95 3.16 17.22 -4.32
C ASP A 95 3.04 17.68 -2.85
N ASN A 96 2.04 17.19 -2.11
CA ASN A 96 1.80 17.55 -0.72
C ASN A 96 2.08 16.41 0.26
N VAL A 97 2.21 15.15 -0.20
CA VAL A 97 2.37 13.97 0.66
C VAL A 97 3.73 13.34 0.43
N THR A 98 4.49 13.21 1.51
CA THR A 98 5.81 12.59 1.53
C THR A 98 5.86 11.49 2.59
N LEU A 99 6.48 10.35 2.28
CA LEU A 99 6.70 9.29 3.26
C LEU A 99 8.10 9.42 3.87
N VAL A 100 8.20 9.16 5.16
CA VAL A 100 9.47 9.11 5.90
C VAL A 100 9.55 7.79 6.65
N ASN A 101 10.59 7.01 6.42
CA ASN A 101 10.88 5.84 7.22
C ASN A 101 11.94 6.19 8.27
N THR A 102 11.53 6.26 9.52
CA THR A 102 12.41 6.61 10.65
C THR A 102 13.35 5.47 11.07
N MET A 103 13.21 4.27 10.50
CA MET A 103 14.11 3.14 10.80
C MET A 103 15.42 3.23 10.01
N ASP A 104 15.39 3.81 8.82
CA ASP A 104 16.54 3.94 7.91
C ASP A 104 16.78 5.38 7.43
N ASP A 105 16.04 6.35 8.01
CA ASP A 105 16.09 7.77 7.66
C ASP A 105 15.80 8.05 6.16
N SER A 106 15.13 7.14 5.47
CA SER A 106 14.77 7.32 4.07
C SER A 106 13.52 8.19 3.91
N THR A 107 13.51 8.98 2.85
CA THR A 107 12.37 9.81 2.45
C THR A 107 11.95 9.42 1.04
N LEU A 108 10.64 9.26 0.83
CA LEU A 108 10.06 8.98 -0.46
C LEU A 108 9.12 10.13 -0.84
N ASP A 109 9.60 10.98 -1.72
CA ASP A 109 8.82 11.87 -2.55
C ASP A 109 8.54 11.21 -3.91
N ARG A 110 7.95 11.95 -4.85
CA ARG A 110 7.62 11.45 -6.19
C ARG A 110 8.84 10.88 -6.94
N ASP A 111 9.96 11.57 -6.89
CA ASP A 111 11.19 11.13 -7.55
C ASP A 111 11.79 9.92 -6.83
N GLY A 112 11.71 9.88 -5.52
CA GLY A 112 12.12 8.75 -4.69
C GLY A 112 11.31 7.49 -4.98
N VAL A 113 10.00 7.59 -5.16
CA VAL A 113 9.14 6.48 -5.58
C VAL A 113 9.56 5.98 -6.96
N LYS A 114 9.75 6.89 -7.93
CA LYS A 114 10.21 6.54 -9.29
C LYS A 114 11.59 5.88 -9.27
N ALA A 115 12.51 6.37 -8.47
CA ALA A 115 13.85 5.78 -8.33
C ALA A 115 13.82 4.38 -7.69
N LYS A 116 12.91 4.14 -6.72
CA LYS A 116 12.81 2.89 -5.98
C LYS A 116 12.07 1.79 -6.74
N PHE A 117 10.95 2.13 -7.40
CA PHE A 117 10.04 1.16 -8.01
C PHE A 117 10.08 1.19 -9.55
N ASP A 118 10.73 2.18 -10.15
CA ASP A 118 10.71 2.48 -11.59
C ASP A 118 9.30 2.76 -12.13
N VAL A 119 8.36 3.15 -11.25
CA VAL A 119 7.01 3.63 -11.57
C VAL A 119 6.71 4.88 -10.75
N PHE A 120 5.71 5.66 -11.15
CA PHE A 120 5.25 6.82 -10.39
C PHE A 120 4.25 6.42 -9.30
N PRO A 121 4.01 7.28 -8.27
CA PRO A 121 3.07 6.98 -7.18
C PRO A 121 1.70 6.54 -7.65
N GLU A 122 1.14 7.18 -8.65
CA GLU A 122 -0.16 6.86 -9.24
C GLU A 122 -0.23 5.48 -9.90
N GLN A 123 0.91 4.83 -10.13
CA GLN A 123 1.02 3.50 -10.73
C GLN A 123 1.31 2.40 -9.69
N ILE A 124 1.48 2.76 -8.42
CA ILE A 124 1.89 1.79 -7.37
C ILE A 124 0.82 0.71 -7.16
N ILE A 125 -0.47 1.05 -7.17
CA ILE A 125 -1.55 0.06 -7.05
C ILE A 125 -1.46 -0.96 -8.19
N ASP A 126 -1.33 -0.49 -9.43
CA ASP A 126 -1.23 -1.35 -10.60
C ASP A 126 0.07 -2.17 -10.59
N TYR A 127 1.15 -1.59 -10.09
CA TYR A 127 2.42 -2.28 -9.91
C TYR A 127 2.28 -3.44 -8.90
N LEU A 128 1.68 -3.19 -7.74
CA LEU A 128 1.43 -4.22 -6.72
C LEU A 128 0.46 -5.28 -7.23
N ALA A 129 -0.58 -4.89 -7.96
CA ALA A 129 -1.52 -5.82 -8.56
C ALA A 129 -0.86 -6.76 -9.58
N LEU A 130 0.11 -6.26 -10.35
CA LEU A 130 0.87 -7.07 -11.31
C LEU A 130 1.88 -8.00 -10.63
N VAL A 131 2.64 -7.48 -9.67
CA VAL A 131 3.71 -8.22 -8.98
C VAL A 131 3.16 -9.17 -7.92
N GLY A 132 2.07 -8.78 -7.26
CA GLY A 132 1.57 -9.38 -6.03
C GLY A 132 2.37 -8.93 -4.80
N ASP A 133 1.87 -9.29 -3.64
CA ASP A 133 2.57 -9.11 -2.37
C ASP A 133 2.52 -10.39 -1.53
N SER A 134 3.68 -10.98 -1.30
CA SER A 134 3.79 -12.20 -0.49
C SER A 134 3.55 -11.93 1.00
N SER A 135 3.72 -10.69 1.48
CA SER A 135 3.47 -10.35 2.89
C SER A 135 1.98 -10.36 3.22
N ASP A 136 1.16 -9.93 2.25
CA ASP A 136 -0.30 -9.85 2.35
C ASP A 136 -1.01 -10.99 1.62
N ASN A 137 -0.23 -11.88 1.04
CA ASN A 137 -0.73 -12.99 0.23
C ASN A 137 -1.56 -12.54 -0.98
N ILE A 138 -1.19 -11.39 -1.56
CA ILE A 138 -1.77 -10.88 -2.80
C ILE A 138 -1.13 -11.63 -3.97
N PRO A 139 -1.92 -12.32 -4.81
CA PRO A 139 -1.35 -13.30 -5.75
C PRO A 139 -0.56 -12.68 -6.91
N GLY A 140 -0.94 -11.49 -7.39
CA GLY A 140 -0.34 -10.90 -8.57
C GLY A 140 -0.58 -11.73 -9.85
N VAL A 141 0.14 -11.40 -10.92
CA VAL A 141 0.14 -12.17 -12.17
C VAL A 141 1.34 -13.13 -12.16
N PRO A 142 1.14 -14.45 -12.28
CA PRO A 142 2.24 -15.42 -12.28
C PRO A 142 3.31 -15.07 -13.32
N LYS A 143 4.58 -15.20 -12.93
CA LYS A 143 5.76 -14.87 -13.76
C LYS A 143 5.98 -13.38 -14.04
N VAL A 144 5.13 -12.50 -13.56
CA VAL A 144 5.34 -11.05 -13.63
C VAL A 144 6.03 -10.59 -12.34
N GLY A 145 7.27 -10.19 -12.45
CA GLY A 145 8.03 -9.61 -11.35
C GLY A 145 8.21 -8.10 -11.54
N ALA A 146 8.83 -7.46 -10.56
CA ALA A 146 9.05 -6.01 -10.48
C ALA A 146 9.49 -5.36 -11.80
N LYS A 147 10.52 -5.91 -12.46
CA LYS A 147 11.04 -5.36 -13.72
C LYS A 147 10.04 -5.44 -14.87
N THR A 148 9.25 -6.50 -14.93
CA THR A 148 8.25 -6.68 -15.99
C THR A 148 7.08 -5.74 -15.77
N ALA A 149 6.59 -5.64 -14.53
CA ALA A 149 5.52 -4.73 -14.16
C ALA A 149 5.90 -3.27 -14.43
N ALA A 150 7.07 -2.84 -13.96
CA ALA A 150 7.56 -1.48 -14.20
C ALA A 150 7.70 -1.19 -15.72
N LYS A 151 8.27 -2.13 -16.49
CA LYS A 151 8.39 -1.98 -17.94
C LYS A 151 7.02 -1.80 -18.60
N TRP A 152 6.02 -2.61 -18.22
CA TRP A 152 4.68 -2.51 -18.80
C TRP A 152 4.00 -1.21 -18.41
N LEU A 153 4.06 -0.81 -17.14
CA LEU A 153 3.49 0.46 -16.69
C LEU A 153 4.16 1.68 -17.32
N ASN A 154 5.47 1.64 -17.54
CA ASN A 154 6.15 2.71 -18.30
C ASN A 154 5.77 2.73 -19.79
N GLN A 155 5.32 1.62 -20.36
CA GLN A 155 4.92 1.52 -21.76
C GLN A 155 3.44 1.80 -22.00
N TYR A 156 2.57 1.34 -21.09
CA TYR A 156 1.12 1.34 -21.26
C TYR A 156 0.39 2.21 -20.22
N ASP A 157 1.12 2.76 -19.25
CA ASP A 157 0.67 3.69 -18.21
C ASP A 157 -0.16 3.06 -17.08
N SER A 158 -1.10 2.17 -17.36
CA SER A 158 -2.01 1.58 -16.38
C SER A 158 -2.25 0.09 -16.62
N ALA A 159 -2.75 -0.61 -15.59
CA ALA A 159 -3.18 -2.01 -15.72
C ALA A 159 -4.31 -2.17 -16.73
N ASP A 160 -5.25 -1.24 -16.79
CA ASP A 160 -6.34 -1.28 -17.77
C ASP A 160 -5.79 -1.24 -19.21
N SER A 161 -4.85 -0.33 -19.48
CA SER A 161 -4.20 -0.25 -20.79
C SER A 161 -3.33 -1.48 -21.08
N ILE A 162 -2.69 -2.08 -20.07
CA ILE A 162 -1.96 -3.35 -20.21
C ILE A 162 -2.92 -4.47 -20.62
N ILE A 163 -4.11 -4.55 -20.02
CA ILE A 163 -5.13 -5.54 -20.35
C ILE A 163 -5.64 -5.33 -21.79
N GLU A 164 -5.92 -4.10 -22.20
CA GLU A 164 -6.34 -3.76 -23.56
C GLU A 164 -5.32 -4.20 -24.63
N HIS A 165 -4.03 -4.16 -24.29
CA HIS A 165 -2.94 -4.54 -25.19
C HIS A 165 -2.34 -5.92 -24.87
N ALA A 166 -3.06 -6.76 -24.11
CA ALA A 166 -2.54 -8.07 -23.68
C ALA A 166 -2.17 -9.00 -24.84
N ASP A 167 -2.82 -8.86 -26.00
CA ASP A 167 -2.53 -9.65 -27.21
C ASP A 167 -1.22 -9.21 -27.90
N ASP A 168 -0.79 -7.98 -27.69
CA ASP A 168 0.47 -7.46 -28.22
C ASP A 168 1.66 -7.92 -27.38
N ILE A 169 1.44 -8.30 -26.13
CA ILE A 169 2.46 -8.78 -25.20
C ILE A 169 2.76 -10.25 -25.49
N LYS A 170 3.95 -10.49 -26.07
CA LYS A 170 4.34 -11.82 -26.53
C LYS A 170 5.11 -12.60 -25.46
N GLY A 171 5.17 -13.93 -25.69
CA GLY A 171 5.90 -14.85 -24.84
C GLY A 171 5.13 -15.28 -23.59
N LYS A 172 5.79 -16.07 -22.74
CA LYS A 172 5.17 -16.71 -21.57
C LYS A 172 4.58 -15.75 -20.53
N VAL A 173 5.09 -14.53 -20.44
CA VAL A 173 4.54 -13.51 -19.53
C VAL A 173 3.25 -12.90 -20.09
N GLY A 174 3.15 -12.72 -21.42
CA GLY A 174 1.92 -12.28 -22.08
C GLY A 174 0.82 -13.35 -22.02
N GLU A 175 1.18 -14.62 -22.22
CA GLU A 175 0.26 -15.75 -21.99
C GLU A 175 -0.25 -15.75 -20.56
N SER A 176 0.67 -15.63 -19.58
CA SER A 176 0.31 -15.58 -18.16
C SER A 176 -0.59 -14.40 -17.82
N LEU A 177 -0.39 -13.23 -18.41
CA LEU A 177 -1.27 -12.08 -18.22
C LEU A 177 -2.70 -12.40 -18.72
N ARG A 178 -2.84 -12.88 -19.96
CA ARG A 178 -4.14 -13.20 -20.54
C ARG A 178 -4.91 -14.27 -19.76
N ASP A 179 -4.19 -15.26 -19.25
CA ASP A 179 -4.76 -16.36 -18.47
C ASP A 179 -5.16 -15.95 -17.04
N ASN A 180 -4.71 -14.78 -16.56
CA ASN A 180 -4.88 -14.37 -15.17
C ASN A 180 -5.41 -12.92 -15.02
N ILE A 181 -6.24 -12.44 -15.95
CA ILE A 181 -6.82 -11.08 -15.88
C ILE A 181 -7.72 -10.95 -14.64
N GLU A 182 -8.57 -11.93 -14.36
CA GLU A 182 -9.43 -11.93 -13.15
C GLU A 182 -8.60 -11.87 -11.85
N GLN A 183 -7.47 -12.56 -11.82
CA GLN A 183 -6.56 -12.52 -10.68
C GLN A 183 -5.84 -11.18 -10.54
N LEU A 184 -5.51 -10.52 -11.66
CA LEU A 184 -4.98 -9.16 -11.67
C LEU A 184 -6.00 -8.16 -11.10
N GLU A 185 -7.27 -8.26 -11.51
CA GLU A 185 -8.35 -7.41 -11.00
C GLU A 185 -8.59 -7.62 -9.50
N LEU A 186 -8.58 -8.89 -9.03
CA LEU A 186 -8.63 -9.20 -7.61
C LEU A 186 -7.44 -8.58 -6.86
N SER A 187 -6.22 -8.78 -7.36
CA SER A 187 -5.01 -8.24 -6.75
C SER A 187 -5.04 -6.72 -6.65
N ARG A 188 -5.63 -6.03 -7.64
CA ARG A 188 -5.81 -4.59 -7.65
C ARG A 188 -6.82 -4.09 -6.59
N GLN A 189 -7.83 -4.90 -6.29
CA GLN A 189 -8.80 -4.58 -5.22
C GLN A 189 -8.23 -4.84 -3.82
N LEU A 190 -7.22 -5.67 -3.72
CA LEU A 190 -6.54 -6.00 -2.46
C LEU A 190 -5.37 -5.05 -2.14
N ALA A 191 -4.72 -4.48 -3.16
CA ALA A 191 -3.65 -3.49 -3.04
C ALA A 191 -4.22 -2.10 -2.73
#